data_03e976846da7f3af0d4045165ba19020
#
_entry.id   03e976846da7f3af0d4045165ba19020
#
_cell.length_a   1.000
_cell.length_b   1.000
_cell.length_c   1.000
_cell.angle_alpha   90.00
_cell.angle_beta   90.00
_cell.angle_gamma   90.00
#
_symmetry.space_group_name_H-M   'P 1'
#
loop_
_entity.id
_entity.type
_entity.pdbx_description
1 polymer ?
#
loop_
_entity_poly.entity_id
_entity_poly.type
_entity_poly.pdbx_seq_one_letter_code
_entity_poly.pdbx_strand_id
1 'polypeptide(L)'
;MKIEAILFDLGKVLIDFSFETAVQALYASCSISRDRFEEVLWDRAWICRYERGEICTSEFHRYLRQTANLNIDLPDFCKVWSSVFLPGLMVSENLLAWLKRRYPLILVSNTNEAHIEFIRSNYRVLDYFDQHIFSYQVGSLKPDPKIFERAIAASGCPAKALFFTDDREENIVAARRFGMQVHQFQTESKLVEALQQAGVEAGEFVRG
;
A
#
# COMPACT_ATOMS: atom_id res chain seq x y z
N MET A 1 -1.70 -25.69 9.19
CA MET A 1 -0.98 -25.83 7.89
C MET A 1 0.23 -24.92 7.98
N LYS A 2 1.36 -25.28 7.39
CA LYS A 2 2.58 -24.46 7.48
C LYS A 2 2.47 -23.24 6.56
N ILE A 3 2.83 -22.06 7.05
CA ILE A 3 2.98 -20.85 6.22
C ILE A 3 4.25 -20.99 5.38
N GLU A 4 4.13 -20.68 4.09
CA GLU A 4 5.22 -20.75 3.10
C GLU A 4 5.60 -19.38 2.55
N ALA A 5 4.69 -18.38 2.56
CA ALA A 5 5.00 -17.01 2.19
C ALA A 5 4.12 -16.01 2.97
N ILE A 6 4.58 -14.77 3.09
CA ILE A 6 3.91 -13.71 3.85
C ILE A 6 3.66 -12.51 2.92
N LEU A 7 2.40 -12.08 2.89
CA LEU A 7 1.93 -10.96 2.10
C LEU A 7 1.65 -9.75 3.02
N PHE A 8 2.14 -8.59 2.65
CA PHE A 8 1.96 -7.34 3.37
C PHE A 8 1.28 -6.29 2.51
N ASP A 9 0.37 -5.53 3.10
CA ASP A 9 0.03 -4.22 2.57
C ASP A 9 1.16 -3.21 2.86
N LEU A 10 1.13 -2.07 2.20
CA LEU A 10 2.12 -1.00 2.32
C LEU A 10 1.65 0.12 3.26
N GLY A 11 0.59 0.81 2.88
CA GLY A 11 0.05 1.95 3.62
C GLY A 11 -0.63 1.52 4.91
N LYS A 12 -0.41 2.25 6.02
CA LYS A 12 -0.97 1.91 7.35
C LYS A 12 -0.58 0.52 7.90
N VAL A 13 0.32 -0.18 7.20
CA VAL A 13 0.94 -1.43 7.67
C VAL A 13 2.45 -1.29 7.77
N LEU A 14 3.11 -0.87 6.72
CA LEU A 14 4.57 -0.66 6.68
C LEU A 14 4.95 0.81 6.83
N ILE A 15 4.23 1.70 6.14
CA ILE A 15 4.46 3.15 6.18
C ILE A 15 3.15 3.83 6.57
N ASP A 16 3.22 4.69 7.55
CA ASP A 16 2.09 5.56 7.89
C ASP A 16 1.99 6.74 6.93
N PHE A 17 0.78 7.24 6.71
CA PHE A 17 0.54 8.39 5.85
C PHE A 17 -0.64 9.24 6.31
N SER A 18 -0.61 10.52 5.93
CA SER A 18 -1.72 11.47 6.10
C SER A 18 -1.81 12.37 4.87
N PHE A 19 -3.01 12.50 4.34
CA PHE A 19 -3.26 13.40 3.20
C PHE A 19 -3.42 14.88 3.62
N GLU A 20 -3.54 15.19 4.90
CA GLU A 20 -3.88 16.53 5.39
C GLU A 20 -2.94 17.62 4.84
N THR A 21 -1.63 17.44 5.01
CA THR A 21 -0.63 18.40 4.54
C THR A 21 -0.60 18.53 3.01
N ALA A 22 -0.67 17.40 2.31
CA ALA A 22 -0.68 17.40 0.84
C ALA A 22 -1.94 18.07 0.29
N VAL A 23 -3.12 17.76 0.85
CA VAL A 23 -4.40 18.40 0.48
C VAL A 23 -4.36 19.90 0.71
N GLN A 24 -3.82 20.35 1.85
CA GLN A 24 -3.68 21.77 2.15
C GLN A 24 -2.73 22.47 1.16
N ALA A 25 -1.60 21.88 0.85
CA ALA A 25 -0.62 22.42 -0.08
C ALA A 25 -1.15 22.48 -1.53
N LEU A 26 -1.86 21.43 -1.98
CA LEU A 26 -2.51 21.44 -3.30
C LEU A 26 -3.63 22.47 -3.35
N TYR A 27 -4.47 22.57 -2.33
CA TYR A 27 -5.53 23.55 -2.26
C TYR A 27 -5.01 25.00 -2.32
N ALA A 28 -3.90 25.31 -1.66
CA ALA A 28 -3.26 26.61 -1.71
C ALA A 28 -2.86 27.04 -3.13
N SER A 29 -2.73 26.09 -4.06
CA SER A 29 -2.42 26.31 -5.48
C SER A 29 -3.66 26.30 -6.38
N CYS A 30 -4.88 26.29 -5.81
CA CYS A 30 -6.14 26.24 -6.54
C CYS A 30 -6.88 27.59 -6.45
N SER A 31 -7.77 27.85 -7.43
CA SER A 31 -8.60 29.07 -7.50
C SER A 31 -10.10 28.76 -7.38
N ILE A 32 -10.46 27.73 -6.63
CA ILE A 32 -11.86 27.30 -6.38
C ILE A 32 -12.11 27.19 -4.88
N SER A 33 -13.37 26.99 -4.45
CA SER A 33 -13.68 26.77 -3.03
C SER A 33 -13.09 25.45 -2.52
N ARG A 34 -12.82 25.38 -1.22
CA ARG A 34 -12.26 24.18 -0.55
C ARG A 34 -13.15 22.95 -0.80
N ASP A 35 -14.44 23.09 -0.61
CA ASP A 35 -15.39 21.98 -0.79
C ASP A 35 -15.34 21.43 -2.23
N ARG A 36 -15.33 22.34 -3.21
CA ARG A 36 -15.23 21.94 -4.61
C ARG A 36 -13.90 21.31 -4.97
N PHE A 37 -12.80 21.79 -4.37
CA PHE A 37 -11.49 21.17 -4.54
C PHE A 37 -11.47 19.74 -4.00
N GLU A 38 -12.01 19.51 -2.80
CA GLU A 38 -12.05 18.17 -2.21
C GLU A 38 -12.96 17.22 -2.99
N GLU A 39 -14.12 17.69 -3.50
CA GLU A 39 -14.95 16.89 -4.40
C GLU A 39 -14.18 16.44 -5.64
N VAL A 40 -13.39 17.32 -6.25
CA VAL A 40 -12.60 17.03 -7.45
C VAL A 40 -11.41 16.10 -7.10
N LEU A 41 -10.68 16.40 -6.03
CA LEU A 41 -9.52 15.62 -5.62
C LEU A 41 -9.89 14.18 -5.27
N TRP A 42 -11.02 14.01 -4.55
CA TRP A 42 -11.49 12.71 -4.10
C TRP A 42 -12.57 12.10 -5.02
N ASP A 43 -12.65 12.57 -6.26
CA ASP A 43 -13.49 11.91 -7.26
C ASP A 43 -13.07 10.45 -7.40
N ARG A 44 -13.92 9.57 -6.85
CA ARG A 44 -13.62 8.14 -6.76
C ARG A 44 -13.36 7.50 -8.13
N ALA A 45 -14.03 7.99 -9.18
CA ALA A 45 -13.82 7.44 -10.52
C ALA A 45 -12.39 7.73 -11.00
N TRP A 46 -11.89 8.97 -10.79
CA TRP A 46 -10.55 9.35 -11.18
C TRP A 46 -9.46 8.72 -10.31
N ILE A 47 -9.64 8.70 -8.99
CA ILE A 47 -8.71 8.03 -8.07
C ILE A 47 -8.59 6.54 -8.40
N CYS A 48 -9.71 5.83 -8.58
CA CYS A 48 -9.66 4.40 -8.93
C CYS A 48 -9.00 4.15 -10.29
N ARG A 49 -9.23 5.00 -11.29
CA ARG A 49 -8.55 4.89 -12.59
C ARG A 49 -7.04 5.10 -12.45
N TYR A 50 -6.63 6.07 -11.64
CA TYR A 50 -5.21 6.35 -11.38
C TYR A 50 -4.54 5.20 -10.63
N GLU A 51 -5.15 4.70 -9.57
CA GLU A 51 -4.62 3.57 -8.81
C GLU A 51 -4.69 2.23 -9.55
N ARG A 52 -5.54 2.11 -10.60
CA ARG A 52 -5.51 0.97 -11.53
C ARG A 52 -4.53 1.14 -12.67
N GLY A 53 -3.86 2.29 -12.79
CA GLY A 53 -2.96 2.57 -13.91
C GLY A 53 -3.68 2.75 -15.25
N GLU A 54 -5.00 2.99 -15.25
CA GLU A 54 -5.78 3.34 -16.44
C GLU A 54 -5.45 4.75 -16.92
N ILE A 55 -4.95 5.60 -16.05
CA ILE A 55 -4.37 6.90 -16.31
C ILE A 55 -3.05 7.05 -15.58
N CYS A 56 -2.10 7.76 -16.18
CA CYS A 56 -0.80 8.04 -15.56
C CYS A 56 -0.84 9.29 -14.65
N THR A 57 0.22 9.54 -13.91
CA THR A 57 0.36 10.70 -13.02
C THR A 57 0.14 12.03 -13.76
N SER A 58 0.65 12.16 -14.99
CA SER A 58 0.48 13.40 -15.78
C SER A 58 -0.97 13.62 -16.24
N GLU A 59 -1.73 12.57 -16.48
CA GLU A 59 -3.16 12.65 -16.82
C GLU A 59 -4.00 13.00 -15.60
N PHE A 60 -3.70 12.42 -14.43
CA PHE A 60 -4.37 12.79 -13.18
C PHE A 60 -4.07 14.26 -12.82
N HIS A 61 -2.82 14.70 -12.92
CA HIS A 61 -2.45 16.10 -12.74
C HIS A 61 -3.19 17.02 -13.72
N ARG A 62 -3.28 16.66 -15.01
CA ARG A 62 -4.02 17.43 -16.03
C ARG A 62 -5.50 17.55 -15.67
N TYR A 63 -6.12 16.48 -15.20
CA TYR A 63 -7.49 16.49 -14.71
C TYR A 63 -7.67 17.53 -13.58
N LEU A 64 -6.80 17.51 -12.56
CA LEU A 64 -6.87 18.47 -11.46
C LEU A 64 -6.64 19.92 -11.94
N ARG A 65 -5.71 20.12 -12.87
CA ARG A 65 -5.50 21.45 -13.46
C ARG A 65 -6.74 21.98 -14.18
N GLN A 66 -7.45 21.15 -14.88
CA GLN A 66 -8.63 21.54 -15.66
C GLN A 66 -9.88 21.72 -14.79
N THR A 67 -10.05 20.89 -13.76
CA THR A 67 -11.30 20.86 -12.97
C THR A 67 -11.21 21.60 -11.64
N ALA A 68 -10.02 21.74 -11.07
CA ALA A 68 -9.76 22.46 -9.83
C ALA A 68 -8.95 23.76 -10.03
N ASN A 69 -8.63 24.13 -11.27
CA ASN A 69 -7.72 25.26 -11.58
C ASN A 69 -6.40 25.15 -10.80
N LEU A 70 -5.86 23.94 -10.69
CA LEU A 70 -4.62 23.69 -9.98
C LEU A 70 -3.44 24.34 -10.72
N ASN A 71 -2.77 25.29 -10.08
CA ASN A 71 -1.64 26.04 -10.65
C ASN A 71 -0.32 25.61 -10.03
N ILE A 72 0.09 24.38 -10.31
CA ILE A 72 1.38 23.78 -9.93
C ILE A 72 1.87 22.94 -11.11
N ASP A 73 3.16 22.86 -11.33
CA ASP A 73 3.71 22.00 -12.37
C ASP A 73 3.73 20.52 -11.96
N LEU A 74 4.00 19.62 -12.91
CA LEU A 74 3.97 18.18 -12.64
C LEU A 74 5.06 17.74 -11.65
N PRO A 75 6.32 18.20 -11.73
CA PRO A 75 7.34 17.85 -10.74
C PRO A 75 6.97 18.23 -9.30
N ASP A 76 6.48 19.44 -9.11
CA ASP A 76 6.07 19.92 -7.79
C ASP A 76 4.77 19.25 -7.31
N PHE A 77 3.84 18.97 -8.23
CA PHE A 77 2.67 18.14 -7.93
C PHE A 77 3.10 16.78 -7.39
N CYS A 78 4.03 16.07 -8.05
CA CYS A 78 4.51 14.77 -7.58
C CYS A 78 5.12 14.84 -6.18
N LYS A 79 5.90 15.88 -5.88
CA LYS A 79 6.47 16.10 -4.54
C LYS A 79 5.38 16.28 -3.49
N VAL A 80 4.43 17.18 -3.75
CA VAL A 80 3.31 17.47 -2.84
C VAL A 80 2.40 16.25 -2.68
N TRP A 81 2.03 15.60 -3.78
CA TRP A 81 1.19 14.40 -3.76
C TRP A 81 1.81 13.25 -2.97
N SER A 82 3.13 13.11 -3.03
CA SER A 82 3.87 12.08 -2.30
C SER A 82 4.32 12.50 -0.89
N SER A 83 4.13 13.76 -0.49
CA SER A 83 4.43 14.23 0.87
C SER A 83 3.49 13.67 1.95
N VAL A 84 2.56 12.83 1.55
CA VAL A 84 1.62 12.13 2.44
C VAL A 84 2.31 11.14 3.37
N PHE A 85 3.46 10.59 3.00
CA PHE A 85 4.14 9.56 3.77
C PHE A 85 4.87 10.15 4.98
N LEU A 86 4.62 9.56 6.14
CA LEU A 86 5.23 9.96 7.40
C LEU A 86 6.58 9.22 7.59
N PRO A 87 7.56 9.87 8.24
CA PRO A 87 8.87 9.25 8.45
C PRO A 87 8.78 8.04 9.38
N GLY A 88 9.64 7.03 9.11
CA GLY A 88 9.71 5.80 9.88
C GLY A 88 8.85 4.69 9.31
N LEU A 89 8.96 3.51 9.90
CA LEU A 89 8.19 2.32 9.56
C LEU A 89 7.32 1.89 10.73
N MET A 90 6.12 1.38 10.44
CA MET A 90 5.19 0.81 11.42
C MET A 90 5.55 -0.63 11.78
N VAL A 91 6.24 -1.32 10.87
CA VAL A 91 6.87 -2.62 11.10
C VAL A 91 8.38 -2.44 11.00
N SER A 92 9.12 -2.85 12.03
CA SER A 92 10.56 -2.62 12.13
C SER A 92 11.33 -3.34 11.03
N GLU A 93 12.42 -2.69 10.57
CA GLU A 93 13.34 -3.30 9.61
C GLU A 93 13.93 -4.61 10.14
N ASN A 94 14.11 -4.71 11.45
CA ASN A 94 14.58 -5.93 12.09
C ASN A 94 13.60 -7.10 11.90
N LEU A 95 12.30 -6.88 12.09
CA LEU A 95 11.30 -7.92 11.85
C LEU A 95 11.23 -8.29 10.36
N LEU A 96 11.23 -7.30 9.47
CA LEU A 96 11.23 -7.55 8.02
C LEU A 96 12.47 -8.34 7.57
N ALA A 97 13.66 -7.96 8.03
CA ALA A 97 14.89 -8.67 7.73
C ALA A 97 14.89 -10.11 8.30
N TRP A 98 14.31 -10.31 9.49
CA TRP A 98 14.20 -11.63 10.10
C TRP A 98 13.24 -12.52 9.30
N LEU A 99 12.08 -12.01 8.89
CA LEU A 99 11.09 -12.70 8.07
C LEU A 99 11.66 -13.05 6.69
N LYS A 100 12.29 -12.09 6.01
CA LYS A 100 12.88 -12.26 4.67
C LYS A 100 13.89 -13.41 4.60
N ARG A 101 14.65 -13.64 5.67
CA ARG A 101 15.60 -14.78 5.71
C ARG A 101 14.94 -16.16 5.76
N ARG A 102 13.63 -16.23 6.03
CA ARG A 102 12.89 -17.47 6.30
C ARG A 102 11.72 -17.71 5.39
N TYR A 103 11.14 -16.62 4.87
CA TYR A 103 9.92 -16.65 4.07
C TYR A 103 10.04 -15.71 2.89
N PRO A 104 9.55 -16.08 1.71
CA PRO A 104 9.29 -15.13 0.65
C PRO A 104 8.32 -14.04 1.15
N LEU A 105 8.69 -12.77 0.96
CA LEU A 105 7.85 -11.64 1.30
C LEU A 105 7.29 -11.01 0.04
N ILE A 106 6.00 -10.75 0.02
CA ILE A 106 5.29 -10.20 -1.13
C ILE A 106 4.54 -8.95 -0.69
N LEU A 107 4.75 -7.85 -1.39
CA LEU A 107 4.05 -6.60 -1.15
C LEU A 107 2.82 -6.52 -2.05
N VAL A 108 1.64 -6.24 -1.49
CA VAL A 108 0.37 -6.15 -2.23
C VAL A 108 -0.32 -4.84 -1.87
N SER A 109 -0.25 -3.83 -2.74
CA SER A 109 -0.68 -2.47 -2.39
C SER A 109 -1.60 -1.82 -3.42
N ASN A 110 -2.66 -1.16 -2.94
CA ASN A 110 -3.40 -0.15 -3.71
C ASN A 110 -2.58 1.14 -3.69
N THR A 111 -2.06 1.54 -4.84
CA THR A 111 -1.09 2.64 -4.93
C THR A 111 -1.01 3.18 -6.36
N ASN A 112 -0.17 4.18 -6.56
CA ASN A 112 0.08 4.79 -7.86
C ASN A 112 1.59 4.97 -8.12
N GLU A 113 1.91 5.31 -9.35
CA GLU A 113 3.29 5.45 -9.83
C GLU A 113 4.09 6.48 -9.00
N ALA A 114 3.53 7.69 -8.80
CA ALA A 114 4.23 8.76 -8.07
C ALA A 114 4.55 8.38 -6.63
N HIS A 115 3.64 7.70 -5.93
CA HIS A 115 3.88 7.22 -4.58
C HIS A 115 4.99 6.17 -4.53
N ILE A 116 5.01 5.21 -5.46
CA ILE A 116 6.05 4.17 -5.47
C ILE A 116 7.41 4.72 -5.85
N GLU A 117 7.51 5.68 -6.77
CA GLU A 117 8.77 6.36 -7.08
C GLU A 117 9.33 7.12 -5.86
N PHE A 118 8.46 7.81 -5.15
CA PHE A 118 8.83 8.50 -3.91
C PHE A 118 9.32 7.51 -2.84
N ILE A 119 8.55 6.44 -2.59
CA ILE A 119 8.91 5.43 -1.58
C ILE A 119 10.24 4.77 -1.94
N ARG A 120 10.45 4.41 -3.20
CA ARG A 120 11.72 3.82 -3.68
C ARG A 120 12.92 4.73 -3.44
N SER A 121 12.72 6.04 -3.56
CA SER A 121 13.79 7.04 -3.39
C SER A 121 14.08 7.38 -1.93
N ASN A 122 13.12 7.19 -1.02
CA ASN A 122 13.21 7.69 0.36
C ASN A 122 13.18 6.59 1.44
N TYR A 123 12.74 5.37 1.10
CA TYR A 123 12.63 4.25 2.03
C TYR A 123 13.30 3.01 1.47
N ARG A 124 13.91 2.23 2.33
CA ARG A 124 14.48 0.91 1.97
C ARG A 124 13.47 -0.23 2.11
N VAL A 125 12.24 0.06 2.50
CA VAL A 125 11.24 -0.95 2.82
C VAL A 125 10.95 -1.90 1.65
N LEU A 126 10.99 -1.40 0.41
CA LEU A 126 10.78 -2.22 -0.78
C LEU A 126 11.86 -3.31 -0.95
N ASP A 127 13.08 -3.08 -0.46
CA ASP A 127 14.20 -4.02 -0.58
C ASP A 127 13.96 -5.33 0.21
N TYR A 128 13.04 -5.33 1.16
CA TYR A 128 12.69 -6.52 1.94
C TYR A 128 11.78 -7.49 1.18
N PHE A 129 11.16 -7.08 0.08
CA PHE A 129 10.17 -7.89 -0.63
C PHE A 129 10.75 -8.52 -1.89
N ASP A 130 10.42 -9.79 -2.11
CA ASP A 130 10.85 -10.55 -3.28
C ASP A 130 9.95 -10.26 -4.49
N GLN A 131 8.68 -9.90 -4.24
CA GLN A 131 7.69 -9.56 -5.25
C GLN A 131 6.88 -8.33 -4.83
N HIS A 132 6.55 -7.50 -5.81
CA HIS A 132 5.71 -6.31 -5.63
C HIS A 132 4.47 -6.42 -6.52
N ILE A 133 3.30 -6.40 -5.92
CA ILE A 133 2.00 -6.45 -6.59
C ILE A 133 1.33 -5.11 -6.38
N PHE A 134 1.61 -4.17 -7.27
CA PHE A 134 1.04 -2.83 -7.23
C PHE A 134 -0.21 -2.75 -8.09
N SER A 135 -1.29 -2.18 -7.56
CA SER A 135 -2.58 -2.09 -8.23
C SER A 135 -2.50 -1.45 -9.61
N TYR A 136 -1.72 -0.36 -9.76
CA TYR A 136 -1.57 0.34 -11.04
C TYR A 136 -0.85 -0.50 -12.12
N GLN A 137 -0.07 -1.51 -11.75
CA GLN A 137 0.57 -2.43 -12.67
C GLN A 137 -0.31 -3.63 -13.01
N VAL A 138 -1.15 -4.07 -12.04
CA VAL A 138 -2.06 -5.21 -12.21
C VAL A 138 -3.36 -4.81 -12.90
N GLY A 139 -3.73 -3.53 -12.86
CA GLY A 139 -5.01 -3.02 -13.34
C GLY A 139 -6.18 -3.43 -12.42
N SER A 140 -5.93 -3.61 -11.12
CA SER A 140 -6.94 -4.07 -10.15
C SER A 140 -6.58 -3.62 -8.75
N LEU A 141 -7.59 -3.22 -7.96
CA LEU A 141 -7.49 -2.74 -6.59
C LEU A 141 -7.94 -3.84 -5.61
N LYS A 142 -7.31 -3.97 -4.46
CA LYS A 142 -7.94 -4.67 -3.32
C LYS A 142 -9.26 -3.95 -2.98
N PRO A 143 -10.35 -4.64 -2.70
CA PRO A 143 -10.51 -6.09 -2.48
C PRO A 143 -10.92 -6.91 -3.73
N ASP A 144 -10.70 -6.43 -4.97
CA ASP A 144 -11.02 -7.17 -6.19
C ASP A 144 -10.24 -8.51 -6.23
N PRO A 145 -10.88 -9.63 -6.62
CA PRO A 145 -10.22 -10.94 -6.69
C PRO A 145 -8.94 -10.98 -7.52
N LYS A 146 -8.88 -10.24 -8.63
CA LYS A 146 -7.77 -10.28 -9.58
C LYS A 146 -6.41 -9.94 -8.96
N ILE A 147 -6.36 -8.97 -8.01
CA ILE A 147 -5.09 -8.61 -7.37
C ILE A 147 -4.60 -9.72 -6.44
N PHE A 148 -5.51 -10.41 -5.74
CA PHE A 148 -5.17 -11.57 -4.90
C PHE A 148 -4.75 -12.78 -5.72
N GLU A 149 -5.42 -13.06 -6.85
CA GLU A 149 -5.01 -14.11 -7.80
C GLU A 149 -3.58 -13.85 -8.30
N ARG A 150 -3.26 -12.59 -8.62
CA ARG A 150 -1.92 -12.20 -9.03
C ARG A 150 -0.90 -12.40 -7.91
N ALA A 151 -1.24 -12.05 -6.68
CA ALA A 151 -0.37 -12.24 -5.51
C ALA A 151 -0.14 -13.72 -5.20
N ILE A 152 -1.19 -14.55 -5.28
CA ILE A 152 -1.08 -16.01 -5.11
C ILE A 152 -0.17 -16.60 -6.19
N ALA A 153 -0.38 -16.24 -7.45
CA ALA A 153 0.45 -16.71 -8.55
C ALA A 153 1.93 -16.30 -8.38
N ALA A 154 2.19 -15.07 -7.95
CA ALA A 154 3.54 -14.58 -7.71
C ALA A 154 4.24 -15.26 -6.51
N SER A 155 3.48 -15.74 -5.53
CA SER A 155 4.02 -16.46 -4.38
C SER A 155 4.54 -17.86 -4.72
N GLY A 156 4.03 -18.48 -5.78
CA GLY A 156 4.29 -19.89 -6.10
C GLY A 156 3.72 -20.87 -5.10
N CYS A 157 2.93 -20.42 -4.11
CA CYS A 157 2.38 -21.22 -3.03
C CYS A 157 0.85 -21.30 -3.13
N PRO A 158 0.23 -22.38 -2.60
CA PRO A 158 -1.22 -22.42 -2.50
C PRO A 158 -1.73 -21.38 -1.50
N ALA A 159 -2.86 -20.74 -1.77
CA ALA A 159 -3.41 -19.65 -0.95
C ALA A 159 -3.49 -19.99 0.55
N LYS A 160 -3.80 -21.26 0.88
CA LYS A 160 -3.87 -21.75 2.27
C LYS A 160 -2.52 -21.80 3.02
N ALA A 161 -1.41 -21.69 2.29
CA ALA A 161 -0.05 -21.59 2.86
C ALA A 161 0.44 -20.12 2.91
N LEU A 162 -0.42 -19.16 2.61
CA LEU A 162 -0.12 -17.72 2.65
C LEU A 162 -0.68 -17.10 3.93
N PHE A 163 0.13 -16.20 4.50
CA PHE A 163 -0.32 -15.27 5.53
C PHE A 163 -0.41 -13.87 4.93
N PHE A 164 -1.52 -13.17 5.13
CA PHE A 164 -1.74 -11.81 4.62
C PHE A 164 -2.09 -10.85 5.75
N THR A 165 -1.43 -9.69 5.79
CA THR A 165 -1.71 -8.61 6.73
C THR A 165 -2.04 -7.31 6.01
N ASP A 166 -3.13 -6.65 6.42
CA ASP A 166 -3.67 -5.42 5.83
C ASP A 166 -4.45 -4.68 6.92
N ASP A 167 -4.53 -3.37 6.90
CA ASP A 167 -5.27 -2.58 7.89
C ASP A 167 -6.79 -2.57 7.65
N ARG A 168 -7.23 -2.80 6.41
CA ARG A 168 -8.63 -2.70 5.98
C ARG A 168 -9.35 -4.02 6.04
N GLU A 169 -10.47 -4.02 6.78
CA GLU A 169 -11.27 -5.22 6.99
C GLU A 169 -11.78 -5.84 5.67
N GLU A 170 -12.17 -5.01 4.69
CA GLU A 170 -12.65 -5.53 3.40
C GLU A 170 -11.57 -6.33 2.65
N ASN A 171 -10.29 -5.95 2.76
CA ASN A 171 -9.17 -6.68 2.15
C ASN A 171 -8.93 -8.00 2.88
N ILE A 172 -9.03 -8.00 4.21
CA ILE A 172 -8.93 -9.19 5.06
C ILE A 172 -10.04 -10.20 4.73
N VAL A 173 -11.28 -9.72 4.59
CA VAL A 173 -12.42 -10.57 4.21
C VAL A 173 -12.23 -11.16 2.82
N ALA A 174 -11.74 -10.38 1.86
CA ALA A 174 -11.47 -10.86 0.51
C ALA A 174 -10.36 -11.92 0.49
N ALA A 175 -9.22 -11.67 1.13
CA ALA A 175 -8.12 -12.64 1.21
C ALA A 175 -8.54 -13.96 1.89
N ARG A 176 -9.35 -13.89 2.95
CA ARG A 176 -9.90 -15.07 3.64
C ARG A 176 -10.74 -15.95 2.71
N ARG A 177 -11.47 -15.38 1.74
CA ARG A 177 -12.25 -16.15 0.74
C ARG A 177 -11.36 -17.01 -0.16
N PHE A 178 -10.11 -16.64 -0.37
CA PHE A 178 -9.11 -17.46 -1.06
C PHE A 178 -8.51 -18.56 -0.15
N GLY A 179 -8.84 -18.57 1.14
CA GLY A 179 -8.31 -19.54 2.11
C GLY A 179 -6.98 -19.13 2.75
N MET A 180 -6.54 -17.89 2.59
CA MET A 180 -5.35 -17.37 3.26
C MET A 180 -5.56 -17.29 4.78
N GLN A 181 -4.50 -17.45 5.56
CA GLN A 181 -4.47 -16.99 6.93
C GLN A 181 -4.31 -15.46 6.92
N VAL A 182 -5.09 -14.77 7.72
CA VAL A 182 -5.19 -13.30 7.62
C VAL A 182 -5.09 -12.65 8.99
N HIS A 183 -4.50 -11.45 9.02
CA HIS A 183 -4.40 -10.59 10.18
C HIS A 183 -4.79 -9.16 9.81
N GLN A 184 -5.76 -8.57 10.54
CA GLN A 184 -6.01 -7.15 10.41
C GLN A 184 -4.98 -6.38 11.25
N PHE A 185 -4.11 -5.65 10.55
CA PHE A 185 -2.99 -4.95 11.17
C PHE A 185 -3.46 -3.85 12.13
N GLN A 186 -2.81 -3.75 13.25
CA GLN A 186 -3.01 -2.67 14.23
C GLN A 186 -1.66 -2.17 14.75
N THR A 187 -0.79 -3.09 15.17
CA THR A 187 0.56 -2.81 15.67
C THR A 187 1.51 -3.96 15.32
N GLU A 188 2.81 -3.68 15.31
CA GLU A 188 3.84 -4.73 15.11
C GLU A 188 3.71 -5.86 16.14
N SER A 189 3.47 -5.55 17.42
CA SER A 189 3.33 -6.57 18.45
C SER A 189 2.18 -7.54 18.15
N LYS A 190 1.02 -7.03 17.74
CA LYS A 190 -0.12 -7.88 17.35
C LYS A 190 0.15 -8.68 16.08
N LEU A 191 0.89 -8.11 15.13
CA LEU A 191 1.34 -8.84 13.95
C LEU A 191 2.25 -10.01 14.34
N VAL A 192 3.21 -9.81 15.24
CA VAL A 192 4.10 -10.86 15.74
C VAL A 192 3.30 -11.99 16.42
N GLU A 193 2.34 -11.65 17.28
CA GLU A 193 1.44 -12.60 17.91
C GLU A 193 0.65 -13.43 16.88
N ALA A 194 0.09 -12.75 15.85
CA ALA A 194 -0.67 -13.41 14.79
C ALA A 194 0.22 -14.34 13.93
N LEU A 195 1.44 -13.92 13.62
CA LEU A 195 2.43 -14.75 12.92
C LEU A 195 2.77 -16.02 13.73
N GLN A 196 2.99 -15.89 15.05
CA GLN A 196 3.24 -17.03 15.94
C GLN A 196 2.05 -18.00 15.98
N GLN A 197 0.83 -17.48 16.08
CA GLN A 197 -0.39 -18.30 16.05
C GLN A 197 -0.55 -19.04 14.72
N ALA A 198 -0.07 -18.43 13.62
CA ALA A 198 -0.05 -19.04 12.30
C ALA A 198 1.07 -20.08 12.12
N GLY A 199 1.92 -20.31 13.15
CA GLY A 199 3.05 -21.24 13.10
C GLY A 199 4.31 -20.67 12.44
N VAL A 200 4.38 -19.34 12.27
CA VAL A 200 5.61 -18.65 11.87
C VAL A 200 6.50 -18.49 13.10
N GLU A 201 7.75 -18.93 13.00
CA GLU A 201 8.71 -18.92 14.12
C GLU A 201 9.17 -17.47 14.42
N ALA A 202 8.30 -16.62 14.93
CA ALA A 202 8.62 -15.23 15.31
C ALA A 202 9.08 -15.12 16.79
N GLY A 203 9.24 -16.23 17.50
CA GLY A 203 9.45 -16.24 18.95
C GLY A 203 10.76 -15.67 19.49
N GLU A 204 11.81 -15.59 18.67
CA GLU A 204 13.10 -14.98 19.07
C GLU A 204 13.09 -13.46 18.99
N PHE A 205 12.13 -12.85 18.30
CA PHE A 205 12.03 -11.43 18.08
C PHE A 205 11.47 -10.65 19.30
N VAL A 206 10.73 -11.34 20.16
CA VAL A 206 10.06 -10.75 21.34
C VAL A 206 11.02 -10.59 22.55
N ARG A 207 12.27 -11.04 22.45
CA ARG A 207 13.23 -11.07 23.58
C ARG A 207 14.37 -10.04 23.47
N GLY A 208 14.25 -9.05 22.58
CA GLY A 208 15.25 -8.00 22.42
C GLY A 208 14.78 -6.63 22.96
#